data_0c1237da1f6ec3c58d925ac439932b52
#
_entry.id   0c1237da1f6ec3c58d925ac439932b52
#
_cell.length_a   1.000
_cell.length_b   1.000
_cell.length_c   1.000
_cell.angle_alpha   90.00
_cell.angle_beta   90.00
_cell.angle_gamma   90.00
#
_symmetry.space_group_name_H-M   'P 1'
#
loop_
_entity.id
_entity.type
_entity.pdbx_description
1 polymer ?
#
loop_
_entity_poly.entity_id
_entity_poly.type
_entity_poly.pdbx_seq_one_letter_code
_entity_poly.pdbx_strand_id
1 'polypeptide(L)'
;MEILFSNFNFRVFFLTPLLLNLCTGANDDENAGCVRRIDERRSGNIIVETNFRLYAYTSSSLQLAILSTFTEMTYRFNDMSVGILTRESVRRALQVGITAAQIISFLRANAHKQCLATGGPLNCLPVTVADQIRLWEDERKRLTFTEATLYSAFEGDSEFAGVRDFSLREGILLWADSEKKLVIVSDEGHEKVRAWWKANKASM
;
A
#
# COMPACT_ATOMS: atom_id res chain seq x y z
N MET A 1 -21.33 -8.20 -16.50
CA MET A 1 -21.45 -7.05 -17.41
C MET A 1 -21.07 -5.80 -16.63
N GLU A 2 -19.80 -5.41 -16.72
CA GLU A 2 -19.29 -4.24 -15.99
C GLU A 2 -19.14 -3.08 -16.97
N ILE A 3 -20.06 -2.13 -16.89
CA ILE A 3 -20.09 -0.94 -17.73
C ILE A 3 -19.28 0.20 -17.09
N LEU A 4 -19.22 0.23 -15.77
CA LEU A 4 -18.49 1.22 -14.99
C LEU A 4 -17.78 0.55 -13.81
N PHE A 5 -16.49 0.81 -13.66
CA PHE A 5 -15.75 0.45 -12.45
C PHE A 5 -15.65 1.68 -11.55
N SER A 6 -16.26 1.62 -10.38
CA SER A 6 -16.19 2.67 -9.35
C SER A 6 -15.28 2.20 -8.22
N ASN A 7 -14.20 2.91 -7.99
CA ASN A 7 -13.41 2.72 -6.79
C ASN A 7 -13.94 3.67 -5.71
N PHE A 8 -14.59 3.13 -4.69
CA PHE A 8 -15.33 3.86 -3.64
C PHE A 8 -14.49 4.90 -2.90
N ASN A 9 -13.16 4.80 -2.92
CA ASN A 9 -12.28 5.72 -2.19
C ASN A 9 -11.89 6.99 -2.96
N PHE A 10 -12.07 7.07 -4.29
CA PHE A 10 -11.52 8.19 -5.07
C PHE A 10 -12.51 8.91 -5.98
N ARG A 11 -13.77 8.58 -6.05
CA ARG A 11 -14.73 9.14 -7.03
C ARG A 11 -14.19 9.18 -8.47
N VAL A 12 -13.35 8.22 -8.84
CA VAL A 12 -12.78 8.09 -10.17
C VAL A 12 -13.55 7.02 -10.92
N PHE A 13 -14.11 7.38 -12.04
CA PHE A 13 -14.85 6.46 -12.92
C PHE A 13 -13.93 6.12 -14.10
N PHE A 14 -13.71 4.83 -14.31
CA PHE A 14 -13.02 4.35 -15.50
C PHE A 14 -14.06 3.91 -16.53
N LEU A 15 -14.02 4.54 -17.71
CA LEU A 15 -14.85 4.11 -18.83
C LEU A 15 -14.27 2.80 -19.38
N THR A 16 -15.11 1.76 -19.40
CA THR A 16 -14.73 0.51 -20.08
C THR A 16 -14.73 0.72 -21.60
N PRO A 17 -13.93 -0.05 -22.36
CA PRO A 17 -13.94 0.00 -23.83
C PRO A 17 -15.33 -0.16 -24.44
N LEU A 18 -16.20 -0.93 -23.79
CA LEU A 18 -17.56 -1.18 -24.22
C LEU A 18 -18.44 0.09 -24.11
N LEU A 19 -18.28 0.86 -23.04
CA LEU A 19 -18.99 2.13 -22.88
C LEU A 19 -18.51 3.18 -23.89
N LEU A 20 -17.19 3.21 -24.15
CA LEU A 20 -16.61 4.08 -25.20
C LEU A 20 -17.20 3.77 -26.58
N ASN A 21 -17.33 2.50 -26.95
CA ASN A 21 -17.93 2.08 -28.23
C ASN A 21 -19.42 2.45 -28.31
N LEU A 22 -20.17 2.32 -27.22
CA LEU A 22 -21.57 2.74 -27.15
C LEU A 22 -21.75 4.25 -27.27
N CYS A 23 -20.86 5.05 -26.69
CA CYS A 23 -20.92 6.51 -26.75
C CYS A 23 -20.47 7.07 -28.09
N THR A 24 -19.60 6.39 -28.83
CA THR A 24 -19.09 6.86 -30.13
C THR A 24 -19.96 6.46 -31.32
N GLY A 25 -20.95 5.56 -31.11
CA GLY A 25 -21.90 5.14 -32.19
C GLY A 25 -21.21 4.52 -33.40
N ALA A 26 -20.02 3.95 -33.23
CA ALA A 26 -19.23 3.39 -34.32
C ALA A 26 -19.82 2.07 -34.81
N ASN A 27 -20.08 1.99 -36.11
CA ASN A 27 -20.46 0.76 -36.79
C ASN A 27 -19.29 -0.23 -36.82
N ASP A 28 -19.58 -1.52 -36.91
CA ASP A 28 -18.60 -2.63 -36.74
C ASP A 28 -17.36 -2.55 -37.65
N ASP A 29 -17.42 -1.91 -38.82
CA ASP A 29 -16.29 -1.75 -39.74
C ASP A 29 -15.33 -0.65 -39.33
N GLU A 30 -15.77 0.35 -38.56
CA GLU A 30 -14.88 1.38 -37.99
C GLU A 30 -14.26 0.95 -36.66
N ASN A 31 -14.82 -0.09 -36.02
CA ASN A 31 -14.38 -0.61 -34.73
C ASN A 31 -12.95 -1.18 -34.79
N ALA A 32 -12.55 -1.79 -35.90
CA ALA A 32 -11.16 -2.27 -36.07
C ALA A 32 -10.14 -1.12 -36.04
N GLY A 33 -10.52 0.05 -36.58
CA GLY A 33 -9.67 1.25 -36.53
C GLY A 33 -9.68 1.93 -35.16
N CYS A 34 -10.82 1.90 -34.45
CA CYS A 34 -10.94 2.47 -33.12
C CYS A 34 -10.23 1.61 -32.05
N VAL A 35 -10.32 0.29 -32.15
CA VAL A 35 -9.58 -0.66 -31.29
C VAL A 35 -8.07 -0.53 -31.54
N ARG A 36 -7.62 -0.39 -32.80
CA ARG A 36 -6.22 -0.12 -33.13
C ARG A 36 -5.74 1.22 -32.57
N ARG A 37 -6.58 2.29 -32.64
CA ARG A 37 -6.22 3.60 -32.03
C ARG A 37 -6.20 3.54 -30.51
N ILE A 38 -7.01 2.72 -29.87
CA ILE A 38 -6.98 2.49 -28.43
C ILE A 38 -5.72 1.70 -28.07
N ASP A 39 -5.32 0.70 -28.86
CA ASP A 39 -4.08 -0.05 -28.67
C ASP A 39 -2.83 0.79 -28.97
N GLU A 40 -2.86 1.68 -29.96
CA GLU A 40 -1.80 2.64 -30.19
C GLU A 40 -1.70 3.69 -29.09
N ARG A 41 -2.82 4.12 -28.49
CA ARG A 41 -2.84 4.98 -27.31
C ARG A 41 -2.47 4.22 -26.02
N ARG A 42 -2.62 2.89 -26.00
CA ARG A 42 -2.12 1.99 -24.94
C ARG A 42 -0.63 1.66 -25.07
N SER A 43 0.05 2.15 -26.11
CA SER A 43 1.50 2.05 -26.15
C SER A 43 2.04 2.84 -24.97
N GLY A 44 2.61 2.12 -24.02
CA GLY A 44 3.17 2.69 -22.82
C GLY A 44 4.22 3.74 -23.18
N ASN A 45 4.22 4.80 -22.42
CA ASN A 45 5.07 5.96 -22.65
C ASN A 45 6.00 6.21 -21.46
N ILE A 46 6.11 5.23 -20.54
CA ILE A 46 6.90 5.39 -19.33
C ILE A 46 8.20 4.61 -19.44
N ILE A 47 9.30 5.29 -19.14
CA ILE A 47 10.62 4.68 -18.99
C ILE A 47 11.05 4.88 -17.55
N VAL A 48 11.48 3.80 -16.89
CA VAL A 48 12.03 3.81 -15.54
C VAL A 48 13.46 3.34 -15.58
N GLU A 49 14.36 4.15 -15.03
CA GLU A 49 15.78 3.84 -14.93
C GLU A 49 16.11 3.17 -13.59
N THR A 50 17.27 2.54 -13.52
CA THR A 50 17.79 1.90 -12.30
C THR A 50 18.09 2.88 -11.17
N ASN A 51 18.28 4.17 -11.48
CA ASN A 51 18.48 5.27 -10.54
C ASN A 51 17.17 5.84 -9.98
N PHE A 52 16.04 5.14 -10.18
CA PHE A 52 14.70 5.55 -9.76
C PHE A 52 14.11 6.77 -10.49
N ARG A 53 14.77 7.26 -11.54
CA ARG A 53 14.18 8.29 -12.40
C ARG A 53 13.14 7.69 -13.31
N LEU A 54 12.07 8.44 -13.51
CA LEU A 54 10.95 8.10 -14.35
C LEU A 54 10.75 9.18 -15.39
N TYR A 55 10.64 8.78 -16.64
CA TYR A 55 10.32 9.66 -17.77
C TYR A 55 8.97 9.22 -18.34
N ALA A 56 8.02 10.12 -18.36
CA ALA A 56 6.69 9.88 -18.92
C ALA A 56 6.48 10.77 -20.15
N TYR A 57 6.45 10.15 -21.31
CA TYR A 57 6.17 10.84 -22.59
C TYR A 57 4.67 10.89 -22.84
N THR A 58 3.98 11.75 -22.11
CA THR A 58 2.52 11.85 -22.18
C THR A 58 2.06 13.28 -21.94
N SER A 59 1.03 13.67 -22.68
CA SER A 59 0.26 14.92 -22.46
C SER A 59 -1.02 14.68 -21.66
N SER A 60 -1.32 13.41 -21.29
CA SER A 60 -2.52 13.05 -20.55
C SER A 60 -2.45 13.52 -19.10
N SER A 61 -3.32 14.45 -18.73
CA SER A 61 -3.44 14.95 -17.35
C SER A 61 -3.78 13.83 -16.35
N LEU A 62 -4.55 12.82 -16.78
CA LEU A 62 -4.90 11.67 -15.95
C LEU A 62 -3.68 10.81 -15.62
N GLN A 63 -2.87 10.47 -16.63
CA GLN A 63 -1.64 9.69 -16.40
C GLN A 63 -0.66 10.44 -15.50
N LEU A 64 -0.51 11.75 -15.71
CA LEU A 64 0.33 12.60 -14.85
C LEU A 64 -0.19 12.67 -13.41
N ALA A 65 -1.51 12.76 -13.23
CA ALA A 65 -2.11 12.74 -11.90
C ALA A 65 -1.82 11.40 -11.17
N ILE A 66 -1.98 10.26 -11.87
CA ILE A 66 -1.65 8.94 -11.31
C ILE A 66 -0.16 8.86 -10.95
N LEU A 67 0.73 9.27 -11.85
CA LEU A 67 2.17 9.28 -11.59
C LEU A 67 2.55 10.13 -10.39
N SER A 68 1.92 11.29 -10.22
CA SER A 68 2.19 12.20 -9.10
C SER A 68 1.80 11.64 -7.74
N THR A 69 0.98 10.57 -7.67
CA THR A 69 0.60 9.95 -6.40
C THR A 69 1.74 9.20 -5.74
N PHE A 70 2.61 8.56 -6.54
CA PHE A 70 3.71 7.73 -6.04
C PHE A 70 5.10 8.17 -6.53
N THR A 71 5.17 9.28 -7.28
CA THR A 71 6.43 9.83 -7.82
C THR A 71 6.56 11.29 -7.38
N GLU A 72 7.77 11.72 -7.10
CA GLU A 72 8.09 13.13 -6.92
C GLU A 72 8.42 13.76 -8.28
N MET A 73 7.52 14.61 -8.77
CA MET A 73 7.65 15.23 -10.08
C MET A 73 8.70 16.34 -10.03
N THR A 74 9.78 16.20 -10.81
CA THR A 74 10.89 17.17 -10.85
C THR A 74 10.69 18.20 -11.96
N TYR A 75 10.34 17.73 -13.16
CA TYR A 75 10.11 18.59 -14.32
C TYR A 75 8.83 18.19 -15.03
N ARG A 76 8.11 19.18 -15.54
CA ARG A 76 6.91 18.99 -16.33
C ARG A 76 6.97 19.86 -17.58
N PHE A 77 7.07 19.21 -18.72
CA PHE A 77 6.99 19.81 -20.05
C PHE A 77 5.63 19.48 -20.69
N ASN A 78 5.36 20.05 -21.87
CA ASN A 78 4.07 19.81 -22.55
C ASN A 78 3.85 18.32 -22.89
N ASP A 79 4.88 17.65 -23.41
CA ASP A 79 4.79 16.28 -23.93
C ASP A 79 5.60 15.27 -23.11
N MET A 80 6.33 15.72 -22.10
CA MET A 80 7.16 14.89 -21.26
C MET A 80 7.17 15.37 -19.82
N SER A 81 7.20 14.44 -18.89
CA SER A 81 7.40 14.73 -17.47
C SER A 81 8.48 13.85 -16.89
N VAL A 82 9.26 14.41 -15.98
CA VAL A 82 10.33 13.71 -15.30
C VAL A 82 10.02 13.68 -13.80
N GLY A 83 10.12 12.52 -13.22
CA GLY A 83 9.94 12.33 -11.78
C GLY A 83 10.96 11.36 -11.21
N ILE A 84 11.02 11.29 -9.90
CA ILE A 84 11.87 10.37 -9.15
C ILE A 84 10.98 9.57 -8.20
N LEU A 85 11.17 8.26 -8.20
CA LEU A 85 10.58 7.37 -7.20
C LEU A 85 11.40 7.51 -5.92
N THR A 86 10.85 8.20 -4.92
CA THR A 86 11.47 8.35 -3.62
C THR A 86 10.75 7.49 -2.58
N ARG A 87 11.44 7.15 -1.50
CA ARG A 87 10.82 6.44 -0.37
C ARG A 87 9.59 7.19 0.14
N GLU A 88 9.68 8.51 0.24
CA GLU A 88 8.60 9.36 0.75
C GLU A 88 7.39 9.40 -0.19
N SER A 89 7.61 9.48 -1.51
CA SER A 89 6.52 9.49 -2.48
C SER A 89 5.76 8.16 -2.50
N VAL A 90 6.49 7.04 -2.51
CA VAL A 90 5.89 5.70 -2.44
C VAL A 90 5.18 5.48 -1.10
N ARG A 91 5.77 5.91 0.01
CA ARG A 91 5.14 5.80 1.33
C ARG A 91 3.82 6.57 1.41
N ARG A 92 3.74 7.76 0.83
CA ARG A 92 2.47 8.51 0.73
C ARG A 92 1.41 7.75 -0.06
N ALA A 93 1.78 7.14 -1.19
CA ALA A 93 0.87 6.32 -1.98
C ALA A 93 0.35 5.11 -1.18
N LEU A 94 1.24 4.42 -0.46
CA LEU A 94 0.89 3.31 0.41
C LEU A 94 -0.03 3.73 1.58
N GLN A 95 0.11 4.95 2.11
CA GLN A 95 -0.77 5.49 3.16
C GLN A 95 -2.20 5.70 2.66
N VAL A 96 -2.35 6.10 1.42
CA VAL A 96 -3.66 6.26 0.76
C VAL A 96 -4.30 4.92 0.37
N GLY A 97 -3.57 3.80 0.50
CA GLY A 97 -4.06 2.46 0.23
C GLY A 97 -3.63 1.87 -1.12
N ILE A 98 -2.76 2.58 -1.86
CA ILE A 98 -2.20 2.03 -3.11
C ILE A 98 -1.11 1.00 -2.72
N THR A 99 -1.19 -0.22 -3.27
CA THR A 99 -0.23 -1.29 -2.97
C THR A 99 1.00 -1.24 -3.88
N ALA A 100 2.12 -1.81 -3.44
CA ALA A 100 3.32 -1.96 -4.27
C ALA A 100 3.04 -2.73 -5.56
N ALA A 101 2.20 -3.77 -5.48
CA ALA A 101 1.79 -4.54 -6.64
C ALA A 101 1.05 -3.70 -7.69
N GLN A 102 0.18 -2.78 -7.25
CA GLN A 102 -0.54 -1.86 -8.15
C GLN A 102 0.41 -0.87 -8.83
N ILE A 103 1.37 -0.30 -8.09
CA ILE A 103 2.39 0.60 -8.65
C ILE A 103 3.20 -0.14 -9.71
N ILE A 104 3.72 -1.32 -9.40
CA ILE A 104 4.53 -2.14 -10.31
C ILE A 104 3.73 -2.55 -11.55
N SER A 105 2.48 -2.98 -11.39
CA SER A 105 1.64 -3.37 -12.52
C SER A 105 1.32 -2.18 -13.43
N PHE A 106 1.07 -1.00 -12.85
CA PHE A 106 0.85 0.23 -13.61
C PHE A 106 2.09 0.62 -14.42
N LEU A 107 3.28 0.60 -13.80
CA LEU A 107 4.53 0.91 -14.50
C LEU A 107 4.82 -0.07 -15.64
N ARG A 108 4.57 -1.37 -15.43
CA ARG A 108 4.73 -2.38 -16.48
C ARG A 108 3.72 -2.24 -17.61
N ALA A 109 2.45 -1.99 -17.29
CA ALA A 109 1.39 -1.83 -18.28
C ALA A 109 1.59 -0.59 -19.17
N ASN A 110 2.23 0.45 -18.63
CA ASN A 110 2.52 1.70 -19.34
C ASN A 110 3.98 1.83 -19.77
N ALA A 111 4.77 0.75 -19.75
CA ALA A 111 6.16 0.78 -20.16
C ALA A 111 6.31 1.07 -21.64
N HIS A 112 7.34 1.84 -22.01
CA HIS A 112 7.61 2.24 -23.40
C HIS A 112 7.91 1.02 -24.28
N LYS A 113 7.47 1.07 -25.54
CA LYS A 113 7.62 -0.03 -26.52
C LYS A 113 9.07 -0.50 -26.67
N GLN A 114 10.04 0.38 -26.63
CA GLN A 114 11.45 -0.01 -26.72
C GLN A 114 11.90 -0.83 -25.51
N CYS A 115 11.45 -0.51 -24.32
CA CYS A 115 11.75 -1.30 -23.12
C CYS A 115 11.13 -2.69 -23.20
N LEU A 116 9.92 -2.79 -23.78
CA LEU A 116 9.25 -4.06 -24.03
C LEU A 116 9.98 -4.91 -25.11
N ALA A 117 10.47 -4.26 -26.15
CA ALA A 117 11.19 -4.94 -27.23
C ALA A 117 12.56 -5.46 -26.78
N THR A 118 13.25 -4.73 -25.91
CA THR A 118 14.60 -5.10 -25.44
C THR A 118 14.56 -6.12 -24.28
N GLY A 119 13.62 -5.98 -23.36
CA GLY A 119 13.58 -6.77 -22.11
C GLY A 119 12.36 -7.70 -21.98
N GLY A 120 11.38 -7.60 -22.85
CA GLY A 120 10.09 -8.28 -22.72
C GLY A 120 9.22 -7.71 -21.60
N PRO A 121 7.99 -8.22 -21.43
CA PRO A 121 7.00 -7.65 -20.49
C PRO A 121 7.40 -7.76 -19.02
N LEU A 122 8.28 -8.67 -18.68
CA LEU A 122 8.76 -8.84 -17.29
C LEU A 122 9.95 -7.94 -16.96
N ASN A 123 10.81 -7.65 -17.94
CA ASN A 123 12.05 -6.90 -17.77
C ASN A 123 11.94 -5.43 -18.22
N CYS A 124 10.75 -4.95 -18.59
CA CYS A 124 10.54 -3.55 -18.96
C CYS A 124 10.69 -2.58 -17.76
N LEU A 125 10.56 -3.10 -16.54
CA LEU A 125 10.85 -2.38 -15.31
C LEU A 125 12.10 -3.01 -14.66
N PRO A 126 13.11 -2.22 -14.28
CA PRO A 126 14.29 -2.74 -13.57
C PRO A 126 13.88 -3.50 -12.30
N VAL A 127 14.44 -4.69 -12.10
CA VAL A 127 14.15 -5.56 -10.96
C VAL A 127 14.46 -4.84 -9.64
N THR A 128 15.57 -4.08 -9.61
CA THR A 128 15.99 -3.29 -8.44
C THR A 128 14.91 -2.30 -8.00
N VAL A 129 14.24 -1.64 -8.96
CA VAL A 129 13.16 -0.68 -8.66
C VAL A 129 11.92 -1.41 -8.14
N ALA A 130 11.55 -2.51 -8.79
CA ALA A 130 10.39 -3.31 -8.36
C ALA A 130 10.56 -3.86 -6.94
N ASP A 131 11.74 -4.40 -6.64
CA ASP A 131 12.04 -4.96 -5.33
C ASP A 131 12.13 -3.87 -4.25
N GLN A 132 12.69 -2.70 -4.60
CA GLN A 132 12.73 -1.58 -3.67
C GLN A 132 11.34 -1.06 -3.29
N ILE A 133 10.40 -0.99 -4.25
CA ILE A 133 9.02 -0.60 -3.97
C ILE A 133 8.34 -1.60 -3.01
N ARG A 134 8.59 -2.92 -3.20
CA ARG A 134 8.10 -3.96 -2.28
C ARG A 134 8.71 -3.83 -0.90
N LEU A 135 10.03 -3.61 -0.82
CA LEU A 135 10.71 -3.40 0.46
C LEU A 135 10.14 -2.20 1.24
N TRP A 136 9.79 -1.10 0.57
CA TRP A 136 9.15 0.04 1.23
C TRP A 136 7.74 -0.27 1.74
N GLU A 137 6.99 -1.16 1.05
CA GLU A 137 5.71 -1.65 1.56
C GLU A 137 5.91 -2.54 2.80
N ASP A 138 6.87 -3.47 2.76
CA ASP A 138 7.17 -4.37 3.87
C ASP A 138 7.70 -3.62 5.10
N GLU A 139 8.51 -2.58 4.90
CA GLU A 139 8.95 -1.68 5.97
C GLU A 139 7.78 -1.06 6.72
N ARG A 140 6.73 -0.69 6.02
CA ARG A 140 5.53 -0.11 6.64
C ARG A 140 4.81 -1.10 7.55
N LYS A 141 4.82 -2.38 7.18
CA LYS A 141 4.15 -3.45 7.95
C LYS A 141 5.02 -4.03 9.07
N ARG A 142 6.30 -3.63 9.15
CA ARG A 142 7.25 -4.18 10.11
C ARG A 142 6.89 -3.89 11.56
N LEU A 143 6.28 -2.74 11.84
CA LEU A 143 5.83 -2.35 13.17
C LEU A 143 4.31 -2.40 13.21
N THR A 144 3.79 -3.21 14.10
CA THR A 144 2.37 -3.28 14.42
C THR A 144 2.15 -2.70 15.80
N PHE A 145 1.07 -1.93 15.96
CA PHE A 145 0.64 -1.40 17.24
C PHE A 145 -0.58 -2.18 17.71
N THR A 146 -0.55 -2.59 18.97
CA THR A 146 -1.70 -3.16 19.66
C THR A 146 -1.97 -2.31 20.90
N GLU A 147 -3.21 -2.01 21.16
CA GLU A 147 -3.62 -1.35 22.39
C GLU A 147 -3.43 -2.30 23.56
N ALA A 148 -2.82 -1.82 24.64
CA ALA A 148 -2.46 -2.63 25.78
C ALA A 148 -2.45 -1.80 27.05
N THR A 149 -2.74 -2.45 28.19
CA THR A 149 -2.69 -1.84 29.51
C THR A 149 -1.43 -2.25 30.24
N LEU A 150 -0.70 -1.25 30.76
CA LEU A 150 0.51 -1.45 31.56
C LEU A 150 0.16 -1.43 33.07
N TYR A 151 0.57 -2.46 33.76
CA TYR A 151 0.56 -2.54 35.22
C TYR A 151 2.00 -2.41 35.75
N SER A 152 2.26 -1.36 36.57
CA SER A 152 3.59 -1.06 37.10
C SER A 152 3.63 -0.86 38.62
N ALA A 153 2.47 -0.69 39.27
CA ALA A 153 2.38 -0.42 40.69
C ALA A 153 1.99 -1.69 41.46
N PHE A 154 2.97 -2.53 41.78
CA PHE A 154 2.81 -3.71 42.62
C PHE A 154 3.46 -3.45 44.00
N GLU A 155 2.77 -3.73 45.10
CA GLU A 155 3.28 -3.56 46.47
C GLU A 155 4.25 -4.69 46.83
N GLY A 156 4.11 -5.89 46.24
CA GLY A 156 4.93 -7.06 46.54
C GLY A 156 5.24 -7.95 45.34
N ASP A 157 6.20 -8.84 45.51
CA ASP A 157 6.58 -9.83 44.48
C ASP A 157 5.50 -10.87 44.27
N SER A 158 4.72 -11.21 45.35
CA SER A 158 3.57 -12.11 45.29
C SER A 158 2.46 -11.58 44.39
N GLU A 159 2.17 -10.28 44.46
CA GLU A 159 1.17 -9.66 43.63
C GLU A 159 1.55 -9.64 42.15
N PHE A 160 2.80 -9.29 41.87
CA PHE A 160 3.33 -9.35 40.49
C PHE A 160 3.24 -10.78 39.92
N ALA A 161 3.70 -11.77 40.69
CA ALA A 161 3.65 -13.17 40.26
C ALA A 161 2.23 -13.63 40.01
N GLY A 162 1.29 -13.31 40.93
CA GLY A 162 -0.12 -13.64 40.79
C GLY A 162 -0.77 -13.08 39.54
N VAL A 163 -0.56 -11.79 39.23
CA VAL A 163 -1.10 -11.13 38.03
C VAL A 163 -0.46 -11.70 36.75
N ARG A 164 0.86 -11.92 36.77
CA ARG A 164 1.58 -12.53 35.66
C ARG A 164 1.05 -13.93 35.36
N ASP A 165 0.95 -14.77 36.34
CA ASP A 165 0.53 -16.18 36.20
C ASP A 165 -0.96 -16.30 35.81
N PHE A 166 -1.81 -15.42 36.33
CA PHE A 166 -3.20 -15.30 35.89
C PHE A 166 -3.28 -14.88 34.41
N SER A 167 -2.57 -13.80 34.04
CA SER A 167 -2.57 -13.28 32.68
C SER A 167 -2.00 -14.30 31.68
N LEU A 168 -1.03 -15.11 32.10
CA LEU A 168 -0.47 -16.18 31.29
C LEU A 168 -1.49 -17.31 31.08
N ARG A 169 -2.20 -17.72 32.11
CA ARG A 169 -3.24 -18.77 32.03
C ARG A 169 -4.40 -18.38 31.13
N GLU A 170 -4.83 -17.13 31.21
CA GLU A 170 -5.91 -16.60 30.37
C GLU A 170 -5.46 -16.25 28.93
N GLY A 171 -4.14 -16.32 28.64
CA GLY A 171 -3.60 -16.00 27.31
C GLY A 171 -3.69 -14.52 26.92
N ILE A 172 -3.83 -13.63 27.90
CA ILE A 172 -3.96 -12.17 27.72
C ILE A 172 -2.66 -11.43 27.99
N LEU A 173 -1.60 -12.12 28.45
CA LEU A 173 -0.29 -11.56 28.71
C LEU A 173 0.42 -11.27 27.39
N LEU A 174 0.81 -10.02 27.15
CA LEU A 174 1.63 -9.63 26.01
C LEU A 174 3.12 -9.64 26.36
N TRP A 175 3.46 -9.11 27.53
CA TRP A 175 4.84 -9.04 27.99
C TRP A 175 4.92 -8.83 29.49
N ALA A 176 5.98 -9.33 30.14
CA ALA A 176 6.25 -9.12 31.55
C ALA A 176 7.75 -8.98 31.81
N ASP A 177 8.12 -8.05 32.67
CA ASP A 177 9.48 -7.83 33.15
C ASP A 177 9.54 -8.02 34.66
N SER A 178 10.30 -9.03 35.08
CA SER A 178 10.44 -9.37 36.50
C SER A 178 11.37 -8.40 37.26
N GLU A 179 12.33 -7.78 36.58
CA GLU A 179 13.26 -6.84 37.23
C GLU A 179 12.57 -5.53 37.58
N LYS A 180 11.79 -5.01 36.64
CA LYS A 180 11.03 -3.76 36.81
C LYS A 180 9.63 -3.93 37.33
N LYS A 181 9.19 -5.18 37.55
CA LYS A 181 7.82 -5.54 37.98
C LYS A 181 6.77 -4.91 37.07
N LEU A 182 6.92 -5.09 35.76
CA LEU A 182 6.01 -4.58 34.75
C LEU A 182 5.25 -5.73 34.11
N VAL A 183 3.95 -5.56 33.94
CA VAL A 183 3.09 -6.51 33.21
C VAL A 183 2.29 -5.75 32.19
N ILE A 184 2.34 -6.19 30.92
CA ILE A 184 1.56 -5.65 29.82
C ILE A 184 0.52 -6.68 29.40
N VAL A 185 -0.72 -6.28 29.42
CA VAL A 185 -1.89 -7.11 29.12
C VAL A 185 -2.64 -6.50 27.95
N SER A 186 -3.25 -7.34 27.10
CA SER A 186 -4.13 -6.86 26.02
C SER A 186 -5.27 -6.03 26.59
N ASP A 187 -5.77 -5.06 25.82
CA ASP A 187 -6.85 -4.17 26.25
C ASP A 187 -8.11 -4.96 26.62
N GLU A 188 -8.46 -5.97 25.83
CA GLU A 188 -9.56 -6.90 26.14
C GLU A 188 -9.39 -7.66 27.45
N GLY A 189 -8.13 -7.88 27.88
CA GLY A 189 -7.77 -8.58 29.12
C GLY A 189 -7.86 -7.69 30.38
N HIS A 190 -7.88 -6.38 30.23
CA HIS A 190 -7.88 -5.43 31.35
C HIS A 190 -9.03 -5.69 32.35
N GLU A 191 -10.25 -5.85 31.84
CA GLU A 191 -11.43 -6.12 32.67
C GLU A 191 -11.30 -7.41 33.49
N LYS A 192 -10.75 -8.46 32.89
CA LYS A 192 -10.54 -9.78 33.54
C LYS A 192 -9.50 -9.67 34.66
N VAL A 193 -8.37 -9.00 34.40
CA VAL A 193 -7.32 -8.77 35.39
C VAL A 193 -7.87 -7.93 36.56
N ARG A 194 -8.64 -6.90 36.27
CA ARG A 194 -9.25 -6.03 37.28
C ARG A 194 -10.25 -6.81 38.16
N ALA A 195 -11.05 -7.67 37.56
CA ALA A 195 -11.99 -8.51 38.31
C ALA A 195 -11.26 -9.52 39.21
N TRP A 196 -10.23 -10.20 38.66
CA TRP A 196 -9.38 -11.11 39.41
C TRP A 196 -8.66 -10.43 40.57
N TRP A 197 -8.08 -9.22 40.30
CA TRP A 197 -7.40 -8.44 41.33
C TRP A 197 -8.32 -8.06 42.49
N LYS A 198 -9.53 -7.62 42.23
CA LYS A 198 -10.51 -7.31 43.26
C LYS A 198 -10.90 -8.52 44.12
N ALA A 199 -10.97 -9.68 43.47
CA ALA A 199 -11.33 -10.91 44.17
C ALA A 199 -10.20 -11.46 45.08
N ASN A 200 -8.92 -11.24 44.70
CA ASN A 200 -7.78 -11.80 45.40
C ASN A 200 -7.01 -10.80 46.26
N LYS A 201 -7.31 -9.50 46.20
CA LYS A 201 -6.63 -8.47 47.00
C LYS A 201 -6.78 -8.68 48.52
N ALA A 202 -7.80 -9.39 48.97
CA ALA A 202 -8.01 -9.70 50.38
C ALA A 202 -7.22 -10.92 50.86
N SER A 203 -6.61 -11.68 49.94
CA SER A 203 -5.91 -12.96 50.25
C SER A 203 -4.37 -12.83 50.01
N MET A 204 -3.90 -11.74 49.51
CA MET A 204 -2.48 -11.42 49.30
C MET A 204 -1.96 -10.40 50.30
#